data_a3a71ecadb37cba284ceed519630ba49
#
_entry.id   a3a71ecadb37cba284ceed519630ba49
#
_cell.length_a   1.000
_cell.length_b   1.000
_cell.length_c   1.000
_cell.angle_alpha   90.00
_cell.angle_beta   90.00
_cell.angle_gamma   90.00
#
_symmetry.space_group_name_H-M   'P 1'
#
loop_
_entity.id
_entity.type
_entity.pdbx_description
1 polymer ?
#
loop_
_entity_poly.entity_id
_entity_poly.type
_entity_poly.pdbx_seq_one_letter_code
_entity_poly.pdbx_strand_id
1 'polypeptide(L)'
;WKLGVKTAMLTMDINAIGRMSCNPAVGGLAKGQIVRDIDALGGLMGILTDKAGIQFRMLNMSKGPAVWGPRAQCDMKLYSEIARDTICSLRGLCVIQGELASFSRLPDSRLELVLLNGDRYITKSVVVTSGTFLASKMFTGLETSIGGRVGEPSADKLSECLALAGIKLRRLKTGTPSRLDPDSIDFDQCEIQRGDEVPWSFSDRLLHPLRNDCVCWATRTNLKTHDIL
;
A
#
# COMPACT_ATOMS: atom_id res chain seq x y z
N TRP A 1 -17.49 6.38 5.09
CA TRP A 1 -17.55 7.83 5.19
C TRP A 1 -18.30 8.46 4.02
N LYS A 2 -17.88 8.28 2.77
CA LYS A 2 -18.55 8.85 1.57
C LYS A 2 -20.03 8.47 1.44
N LEU A 3 -20.42 7.32 1.93
CA LEU A 3 -21.81 6.86 1.95
C LEU A 3 -22.62 7.39 3.15
N GLY A 4 -22.11 8.39 3.87
CA GLY A 4 -22.78 8.97 5.03
C GLY A 4 -22.64 8.18 6.32
N VAL A 5 -21.82 7.13 6.34
CA VAL A 5 -21.58 6.33 7.55
C VAL A 5 -20.61 7.08 8.46
N LYS A 6 -20.94 7.20 9.76
CA LYS A 6 -20.02 7.70 10.77
C LYS A 6 -18.83 6.75 10.87
N THR A 7 -17.66 7.22 10.46
CA THR A 7 -16.47 6.39 10.26
C THR A 7 -15.29 6.96 11.03
N ALA A 8 -14.48 6.08 11.62
CA ALA A 8 -13.15 6.40 12.12
C ALA A 8 -12.10 5.55 11.41
N MET A 9 -10.96 6.14 11.13
CA MET A 9 -9.75 5.46 10.67
C MET A 9 -8.77 5.37 11.84
N LEU A 10 -8.42 4.16 12.23
CA LEU A 10 -7.40 3.89 13.26
C LEU A 10 -6.09 3.54 12.57
N THR A 11 -5.01 4.17 12.95
CA THR A 11 -3.66 3.90 12.45
C THR A 11 -2.63 3.98 13.58
N MET A 12 -1.61 3.15 13.54
CA MET A 12 -0.52 3.16 14.53
C MET A 12 0.32 4.44 14.42
N ASP A 13 0.47 4.98 13.21
CA ASP A 13 1.17 6.24 12.93
C ASP A 13 0.46 7.02 11.83
N ILE A 14 0.01 8.23 12.14
CA ILE A 14 -0.64 9.13 11.17
C ILE A 14 0.33 9.52 10.05
N ASN A 15 1.62 9.64 10.35
CA ASN A 15 2.64 9.98 9.35
C ASN A 15 2.96 8.81 8.41
N ALA A 16 2.50 7.60 8.72
CA ALA A 16 2.64 6.43 7.86
C ALA A 16 1.50 6.27 6.85
N ILE A 17 0.47 7.12 6.89
CA ILE A 17 -0.63 7.08 5.93
C ILE A 17 -0.10 7.21 4.49
N GLY A 18 -0.48 6.26 3.64
CA GLY A 18 -0.05 6.24 2.24
C GLY A 18 1.42 5.86 2.00
N ARG A 19 2.17 5.45 3.05
CA ARG A 19 3.59 5.08 2.90
C ARG A 19 3.77 3.87 1.99
N MET A 20 4.55 4.05 0.92
CA MET A 20 4.86 3.00 -0.05
C MET A 20 6.12 2.24 0.39
N SER A 21 5.94 1.09 1.04
CA SER A 21 7.03 0.40 1.73
C SER A 21 7.88 -0.48 0.83
N CYS A 22 7.30 -1.06 -0.21
CA CYS A 22 7.98 -2.01 -1.10
C CYS A 22 8.47 -1.29 -2.35
N ASN A 23 7.63 -1.17 -3.36
CA ASN A 23 7.88 -0.40 -4.57
C ASN A 23 7.08 0.90 -4.52
N PRO A 24 7.64 2.03 -4.94
CA PRO A 24 6.89 3.26 -5.12
C PRO A 24 6.06 3.19 -6.40
N ALA A 25 5.21 2.18 -6.51
CA ALA A 25 4.41 1.93 -7.70
C ALA A 25 2.99 1.50 -7.33
N VAL A 26 2.04 1.94 -8.14
CA VAL A 26 0.62 1.56 -8.06
C VAL A 26 0.22 0.82 -9.32
N GLY A 27 -0.63 -0.19 -9.18
CA GLY A 27 -1.13 -0.97 -10.30
C GLY A 27 -0.19 -2.09 -10.73
N GLY A 28 -0.16 -2.35 -12.03
CA GLY A 28 0.48 -3.51 -12.63
C GLY A 28 -0.51 -4.64 -12.91
N LEU A 29 0.00 -5.83 -13.27
CA LEU A 29 -0.83 -6.97 -13.65
C LEU A 29 -1.80 -7.35 -12.53
N ALA A 30 -3.07 -7.50 -12.84
CA ALA A 30 -4.22 -7.75 -11.96
C ALA A 30 -4.48 -6.65 -10.91
N LYS A 31 -3.51 -5.81 -10.57
CA LYS A 31 -3.65 -4.77 -9.55
C LYS A 31 -4.17 -3.45 -10.14
N GLY A 32 -3.75 -3.11 -11.36
CA GLY A 32 -4.19 -1.88 -12.03
C GLY A 32 -5.71 -1.84 -12.23
N GLN A 33 -6.31 -2.98 -12.58
CA GLN A 33 -7.75 -3.13 -12.72
C GLN A 33 -8.47 -2.87 -11.38
N ILE A 34 -7.97 -3.47 -10.28
CA ILE A 34 -8.54 -3.26 -8.93
C ILE A 34 -8.46 -1.78 -8.53
N VAL A 35 -7.39 -1.07 -8.86
CA VAL A 35 -7.29 0.37 -8.58
C VAL A 35 -8.36 1.16 -9.34
N ARG A 36 -8.65 0.78 -10.59
CA ARG A 36 -9.74 1.38 -11.38
C ARG A 36 -11.11 1.09 -10.76
N ASP A 37 -11.36 -0.14 -10.29
CA ASP A 37 -12.59 -0.50 -9.58
C ASP A 37 -12.76 0.30 -8.29
N ILE A 38 -11.68 0.45 -7.52
CA ILE A 38 -11.65 1.30 -6.31
C ILE A 38 -11.95 2.75 -6.67
N ASP A 39 -11.41 3.26 -7.76
CA ASP A 39 -11.67 4.62 -8.23
C ASP A 39 -13.13 4.82 -8.61
N ALA A 40 -13.72 3.89 -9.37
CA ALA A 40 -15.12 3.91 -9.76
C ALA A 40 -16.07 3.94 -8.54
N LEU A 41 -15.70 3.27 -7.45
CA LEU A 41 -16.40 3.30 -6.17
C LEU A 41 -16.12 4.56 -5.35
N GLY A 42 -15.35 5.49 -5.87
CA GLY A 42 -15.04 6.75 -5.22
C GLY A 42 -13.82 6.71 -4.27
N GLY A 43 -12.98 5.65 -4.33
CA GLY A 43 -11.76 5.56 -3.54
C GLY A 43 -10.71 6.62 -3.93
N LEU A 44 -9.68 6.77 -3.12
CA LEU A 44 -8.67 7.82 -3.30
C LEU A 44 -7.45 7.37 -4.09
N MET A 45 -7.20 6.06 -4.16
CA MET A 45 -5.94 5.52 -4.66
C MET A 45 -5.62 5.97 -6.09
N GLY A 46 -6.61 5.99 -7.00
CA GLY A 46 -6.44 6.47 -8.37
C GLY A 46 -6.01 7.93 -8.43
N ILE A 47 -6.75 8.80 -7.73
CA ILE A 47 -6.47 10.24 -7.68
C ILE A 47 -5.07 10.53 -7.09
N LEU A 48 -4.71 9.84 -6.01
CA LEU A 48 -3.39 10.01 -5.39
C LEU A 48 -2.27 9.56 -6.32
N THR A 49 -2.52 8.48 -7.07
CA THR A 49 -1.58 7.96 -8.06
C THR A 49 -1.35 8.95 -9.20
N ASP A 50 -2.42 9.54 -9.74
CA ASP A 50 -2.31 10.50 -10.84
C ASP A 50 -1.58 11.78 -10.39
N LYS A 51 -1.74 12.19 -9.14
CA LYS A 51 -1.04 13.36 -8.57
C LYS A 51 0.45 13.12 -8.27
N ALA A 52 0.80 11.93 -7.80
CA ALA A 52 2.16 11.61 -7.38
C ALA A 52 2.94 10.77 -8.39
N GLY A 53 2.30 10.38 -9.51
CA GLY A 53 2.91 9.58 -10.55
C GLY A 53 4.02 10.34 -11.28
N ILE A 54 5.14 9.66 -11.54
CA ILE A 54 6.29 10.16 -12.27
C ILE A 54 6.58 9.38 -13.55
N GLN A 55 5.97 8.20 -13.69
CA GLN A 55 5.97 7.41 -14.91
C GLN A 55 4.71 6.55 -14.98
N PHE A 56 4.04 6.59 -16.12
CA PHE A 56 2.84 5.79 -16.39
C PHE A 56 3.09 4.84 -17.55
N ARG A 57 2.69 3.59 -17.39
CA ARG A 57 2.86 2.56 -18.42
C ARG A 57 1.72 1.56 -18.40
N MET A 58 1.19 1.25 -19.58
CA MET A 58 0.28 0.13 -19.77
C MET A 58 1.09 -1.14 -20.01
N LEU A 59 0.95 -2.11 -19.11
CA LEU A 59 1.62 -3.40 -19.22
C LEU A 59 0.83 -4.35 -20.11
N ASN A 60 1.52 -5.29 -20.77
CA ASN A 60 0.93 -6.33 -21.60
C ASN A 60 0.18 -5.83 -22.86
N MET A 61 0.49 -4.67 -23.38
CA MET A 61 -0.19 -4.15 -24.57
C MET A 61 -0.11 -5.11 -25.77
N SER A 62 1.00 -5.84 -25.91
CA SER A 62 1.17 -6.84 -26.97
C SER A 62 0.33 -8.11 -26.82
N LYS A 63 -0.32 -8.31 -25.64
CA LYS A 63 -1.09 -9.53 -25.32
C LYS A 63 -2.60 -9.35 -25.42
N GLY A 64 -3.05 -8.15 -25.80
CA GLY A 64 -4.45 -7.80 -25.98
C GLY A 64 -5.12 -7.15 -24.76
N PRO A 65 -6.24 -6.43 -24.98
CA PRO A 65 -6.87 -5.57 -23.98
C PRO A 65 -7.32 -6.26 -22.71
N ALA A 66 -7.67 -7.55 -22.77
CA ALA A 66 -8.15 -8.31 -21.60
C ALA A 66 -7.09 -8.45 -20.49
N VAL A 67 -5.81 -8.29 -20.82
CA VAL A 67 -4.70 -8.42 -19.87
C VAL A 67 -3.89 -7.11 -19.72
N TRP A 68 -4.37 -6.01 -20.28
CA TRP A 68 -3.75 -4.71 -20.05
C TRP A 68 -3.83 -4.35 -18.58
N GLY A 69 -2.72 -3.92 -18.02
CA GLY A 69 -2.61 -3.54 -16.62
C GLY A 69 -1.93 -2.20 -16.47
N PRO A 70 -2.67 -1.13 -16.13
CA PRO A 70 -2.06 0.17 -15.90
C PRO A 70 -1.14 0.12 -14.68
N ARG A 71 0.03 0.74 -14.80
CA ARG A 71 1.01 0.89 -13.73
C ARG A 71 1.57 2.30 -13.73
N ALA A 72 1.71 2.89 -12.55
CA ALA A 72 2.45 4.12 -12.34
C ALA A 72 3.57 3.90 -11.34
N GLN A 73 4.76 4.45 -11.63
CA GLN A 73 5.76 4.74 -10.62
C GLN A 73 5.39 6.08 -9.99
N CYS A 74 5.54 6.19 -8.69
CA CYS A 74 5.16 7.38 -7.94
C CYS A 74 6.36 7.96 -7.19
N ASP A 75 6.36 9.26 -6.99
CA ASP A 75 7.15 9.86 -5.93
C ASP A 75 6.60 9.38 -4.59
N MET A 76 7.39 8.58 -3.89
CA MET A 76 6.99 7.91 -2.65
C MET A 76 6.66 8.91 -1.53
N LYS A 77 7.42 9.99 -1.44
CA LYS A 77 7.24 11.02 -0.43
C LYS A 77 5.99 11.84 -0.72
N LEU A 78 5.87 12.33 -1.94
CA LEU A 78 4.72 13.10 -2.40
C LEU A 78 3.41 12.31 -2.27
N TYR A 79 3.41 11.01 -2.64
CA TYR A 79 2.23 10.16 -2.50
C TYR A 79 1.76 10.08 -1.03
N SER A 80 2.68 9.85 -0.09
CA SER A 80 2.36 9.76 1.33
C SER A 80 1.88 11.09 1.90
N GLU A 81 2.51 12.20 1.53
CA GLU A 81 2.13 13.55 1.95
C GLU A 81 0.71 13.89 1.47
N ILE A 82 0.43 13.73 0.18
CA ILE A 82 -0.91 14.00 -0.38
C ILE A 82 -1.96 13.06 0.24
N ALA A 83 -1.64 11.78 0.45
CA ALA A 83 -2.55 10.82 1.05
C ALA A 83 -2.93 11.22 2.47
N ARG A 84 -1.94 11.54 3.32
CA ARG A 84 -2.15 11.99 4.69
C ARG A 84 -2.97 13.27 4.73
N ASP A 85 -2.56 14.28 3.98
CA ASP A 85 -3.21 15.59 3.99
C ASP A 85 -4.66 15.49 3.47
N THR A 86 -4.89 14.68 2.43
CA THR A 86 -6.24 14.41 1.94
C THR A 86 -7.10 13.76 3.02
N ILE A 87 -6.62 12.68 3.64
CA ILE A 87 -7.40 11.92 4.64
C ILE A 87 -7.65 12.76 5.89
N CYS A 88 -6.64 13.45 6.40
CA CYS A 88 -6.77 14.27 7.60
C CYS A 88 -7.64 15.51 7.39
N SER A 89 -7.81 16.00 6.17
CA SER A 89 -8.69 17.13 5.84
C SER A 89 -10.16 16.74 5.60
N LEU A 90 -10.49 15.45 5.51
CA LEU A 90 -11.86 15.00 5.24
C LEU A 90 -12.81 15.33 6.41
N ARG A 91 -13.76 16.22 6.18
CA ARG A 91 -14.77 16.56 7.19
C ARG A 91 -15.64 15.34 7.51
N GLY A 92 -15.80 15.05 8.82
CA GLY A 92 -16.62 13.92 9.28
C GLY A 92 -15.93 12.56 9.27
N LEU A 93 -14.67 12.47 8.84
CA LEU A 93 -13.82 11.33 9.10
C LEU A 93 -12.97 11.60 10.34
N CYS A 94 -13.05 10.72 11.34
CA CYS A 94 -12.20 10.79 12.52
C CYS A 94 -10.93 9.96 12.26
N VAL A 95 -9.75 10.57 12.38
CA VAL A 95 -8.47 9.85 12.32
C VAL A 95 -7.94 9.72 13.74
N ILE A 96 -7.70 8.49 14.17
CA ILE A 96 -7.25 8.15 15.52
C ILE A 96 -5.87 7.50 15.41
N GLN A 97 -4.90 8.01 16.13
CA GLN A 97 -3.61 7.35 16.27
C GLN A 97 -3.62 6.40 17.45
N GLY A 98 -3.29 5.16 17.21
CA GLY A 98 -3.23 4.12 18.23
C GLY A 98 -3.14 2.73 17.63
N GLU A 99 -2.83 1.77 18.47
CA GLU A 99 -2.77 0.36 18.11
C GLU A 99 -3.94 -0.38 18.75
N LEU A 100 -4.70 -1.13 17.94
CA LEU A 100 -5.77 -1.97 18.42
C LEU A 100 -5.19 -3.20 19.14
N ALA A 101 -5.44 -3.30 20.44
CA ALA A 101 -5.03 -4.43 21.27
C ALA A 101 -6.05 -5.57 21.20
N SER A 102 -7.33 -5.26 21.32
CA SER A 102 -8.38 -6.28 21.30
C SER A 102 -9.73 -5.72 20.84
N PHE A 103 -10.60 -6.61 20.46
CA PHE A 103 -12.01 -6.31 20.27
C PHE A 103 -12.87 -7.43 20.85
N SER A 104 -14.06 -7.09 21.31
CA SER A 104 -15.05 -8.02 21.85
C SER A 104 -16.45 -7.66 21.39
N ARG A 105 -17.35 -8.65 21.33
CA ARG A 105 -18.74 -8.43 20.98
C ARG A 105 -19.54 -8.12 22.24
N LEU A 106 -20.28 -7.03 22.20
CA LEU A 106 -21.20 -6.62 23.26
C LEU A 106 -22.55 -7.36 23.11
N PRO A 107 -23.37 -7.42 24.19
CA PRO A 107 -24.70 -8.06 24.15
C PRO A 107 -25.64 -7.49 23.09
N ASP A 108 -25.51 -6.22 22.74
CA ASP A 108 -26.27 -5.54 21.70
C ASP A 108 -25.71 -5.71 20.29
N SER A 109 -24.81 -6.65 20.12
CA SER A 109 -24.12 -6.98 18.85
C SER A 109 -23.14 -5.95 18.33
N ARG A 110 -22.91 -4.84 19.02
CA ARG A 110 -21.83 -3.91 18.73
C ARG A 110 -20.48 -4.50 19.12
N LEU A 111 -19.42 -3.90 18.65
CA LEU A 111 -18.04 -4.25 19.00
C LEU A 111 -17.45 -3.19 19.91
N GLU A 112 -16.86 -3.60 21.01
CA GLU A 112 -15.96 -2.78 21.81
C GLU A 112 -14.53 -3.00 21.32
N LEU A 113 -13.82 -1.92 21.04
CA LEU A 113 -12.42 -1.90 20.66
C LEU A 113 -11.62 -1.32 21.81
N VAL A 114 -10.51 -1.98 22.17
CA VAL A 114 -9.60 -1.50 23.20
C VAL A 114 -8.22 -1.29 22.56
N LEU A 115 -7.69 -0.08 22.68
CA LEU A 115 -6.36 0.26 22.22
C LEU A 115 -5.30 -0.09 23.28
N LEU A 116 -4.02 -0.17 22.87
CA LEU A 116 -2.92 -0.44 23.78
C LEU A 116 -2.78 0.62 24.90
N ASN A 117 -3.16 1.85 24.63
CA ASN A 117 -3.15 2.94 25.63
C ASN A 117 -4.35 2.90 26.60
N GLY A 118 -5.25 1.93 26.43
CA GLY A 118 -6.46 1.77 27.25
C GLY A 118 -7.71 2.48 26.74
N ASP A 119 -7.61 3.29 25.69
CA ASP A 119 -8.78 3.94 25.09
C ASP A 119 -9.78 2.90 24.57
N ARG A 120 -11.07 3.21 24.69
CA ARG A 120 -12.15 2.32 24.27
C ARG A 120 -13.08 3.00 23.27
N TYR A 121 -13.47 2.25 22.27
CA TYR A 121 -14.40 2.72 21.23
C TYR A 121 -15.48 1.67 21.01
N ILE A 122 -16.71 2.09 20.76
CA ILE A 122 -17.82 1.21 20.42
C ILE A 122 -18.24 1.47 18.97
N THR A 123 -18.35 0.40 18.20
CA THR A 123 -18.70 0.47 16.78
C THR A 123 -19.62 -0.67 16.37
N LYS A 124 -20.33 -0.51 15.25
CA LYS A 124 -21.15 -1.56 14.66
C LYS A 124 -20.32 -2.58 13.87
N SER A 125 -19.20 -2.15 13.29
CA SER A 125 -18.35 -2.99 12.44
C SER A 125 -16.91 -2.49 12.43
N VAL A 126 -15.99 -3.41 12.16
CA VAL A 126 -14.57 -3.13 11.99
C VAL A 126 -14.09 -3.77 10.69
N VAL A 127 -13.32 -3.02 9.92
CA VAL A 127 -12.59 -3.52 8.76
C VAL A 127 -11.11 -3.51 9.09
N VAL A 128 -10.49 -4.69 9.14
CA VAL A 128 -9.07 -4.83 9.43
C VAL A 128 -8.29 -4.80 8.12
N THR A 129 -7.42 -3.81 7.98
CA THR A 129 -6.55 -3.61 6.81
C THR A 129 -5.09 -3.48 7.23
N SER A 130 -4.65 -4.40 8.06
CA SER A 130 -3.37 -4.36 8.81
C SER A 130 -2.11 -4.46 7.94
N GLY A 131 -2.22 -4.66 6.65
CA GLY A 131 -1.06 -4.79 5.75
C GLY A 131 -0.10 -5.90 6.19
N THR A 132 1.16 -5.56 6.40
CA THR A 132 2.24 -6.49 6.80
C THR A 132 2.50 -6.52 8.31
N PHE A 133 1.56 -6.07 9.16
CA PHE A 133 1.84 -5.81 10.57
C PHE A 133 1.41 -6.92 11.54
N LEU A 134 0.51 -7.84 11.16
CA LEU A 134 0.00 -8.90 12.05
C LEU A 134 1.09 -9.92 12.40
N ALA A 135 1.54 -9.92 13.64
CA ALA A 135 2.58 -10.79 14.19
C ALA A 135 3.78 -10.96 13.22
N SER A 136 4.27 -9.82 12.75
CA SER A 136 5.14 -9.75 11.58
C SER A 136 6.61 -9.92 11.92
N LYS A 137 7.35 -10.52 10.97
CA LYS A 137 8.80 -10.64 11.00
C LYS A 137 9.39 -10.15 9.69
N MET A 138 10.48 -9.44 9.79
CA MET A 138 11.30 -9.00 8.66
C MET A 138 12.53 -9.89 8.54
N PHE A 139 12.94 -10.12 7.29
CA PHE A 139 14.14 -10.89 6.93
C PHE A 139 15.03 -10.03 6.06
N THR A 140 16.30 -9.90 6.44
CA THR A 140 17.32 -9.20 5.66
C THR A 140 18.53 -10.15 5.56
N GLY A 141 18.62 -10.88 4.46
CA GLY A 141 19.52 -12.01 4.35
C GLY A 141 19.17 -13.06 5.40
N LEU A 142 20.11 -13.42 6.26
CA LEU A 142 19.94 -14.38 7.35
C LEU A 142 19.44 -13.75 8.65
N GLU A 143 19.42 -12.44 8.75
CA GLU A 143 18.96 -11.74 9.93
C GLU A 143 17.44 -11.63 9.97
N THR A 144 16.90 -11.77 11.18
CA THR A 144 15.47 -11.63 11.43
C THR A 144 15.20 -10.58 12.51
N SER A 145 14.17 -9.77 12.31
CA SER A 145 13.70 -8.81 13.29
C SER A 145 12.18 -8.79 13.37
N ILE A 146 11.62 -8.41 14.51
CA ILE A 146 10.18 -8.25 14.70
C ILE A 146 9.80 -6.85 14.21
N GLY A 147 8.75 -6.76 13.38
CA GLY A 147 8.24 -5.49 12.88
C GLY A 147 7.49 -5.64 11.57
N GLY A 148 6.58 -4.72 11.29
CA GLY A 148 5.81 -4.66 10.04
C GLY A 148 6.59 -4.02 8.90
N ARG A 149 7.49 -3.10 9.24
CA ARG A 149 8.44 -2.38 8.39
C ARG A 149 9.67 -2.00 9.21
N VAL A 150 10.76 -1.64 8.53
CA VAL A 150 11.97 -1.16 9.20
C VAL A 150 11.64 0.05 10.09
N GLY A 151 11.95 -0.06 11.38
CA GLY A 151 11.66 0.97 12.38
C GLY A 151 10.21 1.04 12.86
N GLU A 152 9.34 0.13 12.44
CA GLU A 152 7.94 0.11 12.85
C GLU A 152 7.60 -1.21 13.57
N PRO A 153 6.79 -1.15 14.66
CA PRO A 153 6.47 -2.33 15.46
C PRO A 153 5.59 -3.33 14.72
N SER A 154 5.41 -4.51 15.32
CA SER A 154 4.45 -5.54 14.92
C SER A 154 3.17 -5.39 15.73
N ALA A 155 2.01 -5.68 15.13
CA ALA A 155 0.70 -5.70 15.80
C ALA A 155 0.38 -7.13 16.29
N ASP A 156 1.04 -7.58 17.34
CA ASP A 156 0.95 -8.95 17.84
C ASP A 156 -0.39 -9.19 18.55
N LYS A 157 -0.83 -8.25 19.38
CA LYS A 157 -2.08 -8.35 20.14
C LYS A 157 -3.31 -8.47 19.24
N LEU A 158 -3.35 -7.72 18.16
CA LEU A 158 -4.43 -7.84 17.18
C LEU A 158 -4.43 -9.21 16.51
N SER A 159 -3.26 -9.78 16.22
CA SER A 159 -3.14 -11.13 15.67
C SER A 159 -3.71 -12.19 16.62
N GLU A 160 -3.36 -12.12 17.91
CA GLU A 160 -3.90 -12.99 18.96
C GLU A 160 -5.43 -12.88 19.05
N CYS A 161 -5.94 -11.64 19.07
CA CYS A 161 -7.37 -11.36 19.16
C CYS A 161 -8.17 -11.92 17.97
N LEU A 162 -7.65 -11.77 16.75
CA LEU A 162 -8.25 -12.34 15.54
C LEU A 162 -8.30 -13.88 15.60
N ALA A 163 -7.24 -14.52 16.09
CA ALA A 163 -7.21 -15.97 16.26
C ALA A 163 -8.22 -16.43 17.30
N LEU A 164 -8.34 -15.74 18.43
CA LEU A 164 -9.36 -16.02 19.47
C LEU A 164 -10.78 -15.81 18.96
N ALA A 165 -11.00 -14.88 18.03
CA ALA A 165 -12.27 -14.68 17.35
C ALA A 165 -12.57 -15.76 16.29
N GLY A 166 -11.75 -16.80 16.17
CA GLY A 166 -11.94 -17.92 15.26
C GLY A 166 -11.44 -17.69 13.82
N ILE A 167 -10.74 -16.58 13.58
CA ILE A 167 -10.17 -16.28 12.25
C ILE A 167 -8.87 -17.06 12.09
N LYS A 168 -8.84 -17.94 11.09
CA LYS A 168 -7.63 -18.71 10.76
C LYS A 168 -6.61 -17.83 10.07
N LEU A 169 -5.50 -17.56 10.71
CA LEU A 169 -4.40 -16.80 10.17
C LEU A 169 -3.37 -17.72 9.49
N ARG A 170 -2.78 -17.22 8.40
CA ARG A 170 -1.67 -17.89 7.70
C ARG A 170 -0.54 -16.89 7.50
N ARG A 171 0.70 -17.39 7.54
CA ARG A 171 1.85 -16.58 7.14
C ARG A 171 1.95 -16.50 5.63
N LEU A 172 2.07 -15.26 5.15
CA LEU A 172 2.38 -14.96 3.77
C LEU A 172 3.69 -14.18 3.72
N LYS A 173 4.46 -14.39 2.66
CA LYS A 173 5.71 -13.68 2.42
C LYS A 173 5.45 -12.56 1.41
N THR A 174 5.94 -11.38 1.71
CA THR A 174 6.09 -10.28 0.75
C THR A 174 7.58 -10.03 0.52
N GLY A 175 7.95 -9.56 -0.69
CA GLY A 175 9.32 -9.20 -1.00
C GLY A 175 9.43 -7.70 -1.21
N THR A 176 10.46 -7.09 -0.61
CA THR A 176 10.86 -5.72 -0.90
C THR A 176 12.17 -5.77 -1.67
N PRO A 177 12.29 -5.11 -2.83
CA PRO A 177 13.53 -5.08 -3.59
C PRO A 177 14.60 -4.31 -2.81
N SER A 178 15.85 -4.68 -3.03
CA SER A 178 17.00 -3.95 -2.49
C SER A 178 16.98 -2.50 -2.98
N ARG A 179 17.42 -1.60 -2.11
CA ARG A 179 17.74 -0.22 -2.48
C ARG A 179 19.22 -0.19 -2.84
N LEU A 180 19.49 0.17 -4.07
CA LEU A 180 20.86 0.23 -4.59
C LEU A 180 21.30 1.68 -4.66
N ASP A 181 22.59 1.89 -4.46
CA ASP A 181 23.22 3.17 -4.75
C ASP A 181 23.23 3.36 -6.27
N PRO A 182 22.64 4.44 -6.80
CA PRO A 182 22.62 4.67 -8.25
C PRO A 182 24.01 4.74 -8.86
N ASP A 183 25.02 5.23 -8.14
CA ASP A 183 26.40 5.30 -8.60
C ASP A 183 27.06 3.92 -8.76
N SER A 184 26.45 2.87 -8.16
CA SER A 184 26.91 1.49 -8.30
C SER A 184 26.30 0.74 -9.49
N ILE A 185 25.41 1.38 -10.24
CA ILE A 185 24.67 0.74 -11.33
C ILE A 185 25.33 1.10 -12.67
N ASP A 186 25.71 0.07 -13.42
CA ASP A 186 26.12 0.22 -14.82
C ASP A 186 24.87 0.33 -15.71
N PHE A 187 24.42 1.56 -15.92
CA PHE A 187 23.24 1.85 -16.73
C PHE A 187 23.43 1.52 -18.22
N ASP A 188 24.66 1.45 -18.71
CA ASP A 188 24.95 1.09 -20.10
C ASP A 188 24.62 -0.39 -20.38
N GLN A 189 24.58 -1.23 -19.35
CA GLN A 189 24.15 -2.62 -19.43
C GLN A 189 22.63 -2.79 -19.25
N CYS A 190 21.89 -1.70 -19.08
CA CYS A 190 20.47 -1.74 -18.78
C CYS A 190 19.65 -1.25 -19.98
N GLU A 191 18.50 -1.86 -20.19
CA GLU A 191 17.52 -1.44 -21.19
C GLU A 191 16.64 -0.31 -20.63
N ILE A 192 16.56 0.82 -21.34
CA ILE A 192 15.70 1.94 -20.93
C ILE A 192 14.24 1.56 -21.13
N GLN A 193 13.46 1.69 -20.07
CA GLN A 193 12.00 1.55 -20.10
C GLN A 193 11.33 2.91 -19.88
N ARG A 194 10.86 3.51 -20.97
CA ARG A 194 10.12 4.78 -20.95
C ARG A 194 8.67 4.54 -20.54
N GLY A 195 8.02 5.58 -20.01
CA GLY A 195 6.57 5.63 -19.88
C GLY A 195 5.88 5.69 -21.26
N ASP A 196 4.57 5.50 -21.27
CA ASP A 196 3.78 5.60 -22.50
C ASP A 196 3.79 7.05 -23.02
N GLU A 197 3.81 7.24 -24.34
CA GLU A 197 3.74 8.58 -24.97
C GLU A 197 2.46 9.30 -24.59
N VAL A 198 1.35 8.56 -24.52
CA VAL A 198 0.07 9.05 -24.02
C VAL A 198 -0.26 8.27 -22.74
N PRO A 199 0.05 8.83 -21.56
CA PRO A 199 -0.16 8.14 -20.30
C PRO A 199 -1.64 7.97 -19.98
N TRP A 200 -1.99 6.82 -19.38
CA TRP A 200 -3.34 6.50 -18.94
C TRP A 200 -3.51 6.88 -17.47
N SER A 201 -4.53 7.68 -17.18
CA SER A 201 -4.95 8.07 -15.85
C SER A 201 -5.53 6.87 -15.08
N PHE A 202 -5.30 6.82 -13.77
CA PHE A 202 -5.99 5.88 -12.88
C PHE A 202 -7.37 6.38 -12.44
N SER A 203 -7.63 7.69 -12.54
CA SER A 203 -8.89 8.29 -12.16
C SER A 203 -9.47 9.14 -13.27
N ASP A 204 -10.71 8.91 -13.60
CA ASP A 204 -11.47 9.78 -14.52
C ASP A 204 -12.13 10.97 -13.78
N ARG A 205 -12.00 11.01 -12.44
CA ARG A 205 -12.62 12.02 -11.57
C ARG A 205 -11.77 13.27 -11.36
N LEU A 206 -10.52 13.22 -11.77
CA LEU A 206 -9.59 14.34 -11.66
C LEU A 206 -8.85 14.52 -12.98
N LEU A 207 -9.04 15.67 -13.62
CA LEU A 207 -8.20 16.08 -14.73
C LEU A 207 -6.91 16.66 -14.18
N HIS A 208 -5.85 15.87 -14.18
CA HIS A 208 -4.52 16.27 -13.75
C HIS A 208 -3.52 15.91 -14.85
N PRO A 209 -2.63 16.83 -15.25
CA PRO A 209 -1.58 16.50 -16.21
C PRO A 209 -0.72 15.37 -15.67
N LEU A 210 -0.65 14.26 -16.39
CA LEU A 210 0.18 13.13 -15.98
C LEU A 210 1.65 13.40 -16.39
N ARG A 211 2.56 12.98 -15.53
CA ARG A 211 3.99 13.19 -15.69
C ARG A 211 4.69 11.89 -16.11
N ASN A 212 5.49 11.94 -17.13
CA ASN A 212 6.40 10.87 -17.55
C ASN A 212 7.85 11.38 -17.53
N ASP A 213 8.25 11.99 -16.41
CA ASP A 213 9.52 12.68 -16.25
C ASP A 213 10.69 11.72 -16.01
N CYS A 214 10.39 10.49 -15.61
CA CYS A 214 11.39 9.50 -15.23
C CYS A 214 11.36 8.28 -16.16
N VAL A 215 12.50 7.63 -16.30
CA VAL A 215 12.62 6.34 -16.96
C VAL A 215 12.92 5.26 -15.92
N CYS A 216 12.51 4.03 -16.20
CA CYS A 216 12.99 2.86 -15.50
C CYS A 216 14.07 2.17 -16.33
N TRP A 217 14.85 1.36 -15.66
CA TRP A 217 15.91 0.57 -16.27
C TRP A 217 15.65 -0.90 -16.01
N ALA A 218 15.77 -1.72 -17.03
CA ALA A 218 15.58 -3.16 -16.93
C ALA A 218 16.90 -3.87 -17.10
N THR A 219 17.17 -4.82 -16.23
CA THR A 219 18.24 -5.78 -16.37
C THR A 219 17.68 -7.19 -16.26
N ARG A 220 18.51 -8.19 -16.50
CA ARG A 220 18.12 -9.60 -16.46
C ARG A 220 19.07 -10.38 -15.56
N THR A 221 18.57 -11.39 -14.89
CA THR A 221 19.40 -12.39 -14.24
C THR A 221 20.17 -13.19 -15.27
N ASN A 222 21.33 -13.68 -14.91
CA ASN A 222 22.19 -14.53 -15.70
C ASN A 222 22.58 -15.80 -14.90
N LEU A 223 23.33 -16.72 -15.51
CA LEU A 223 23.73 -17.96 -14.86
C LEU A 223 24.45 -17.70 -13.53
N LYS A 224 25.38 -16.73 -13.51
CA LYS A 224 26.10 -16.37 -12.28
C LYS A 224 25.18 -15.88 -11.16
N THR A 225 24.10 -15.16 -11.50
CA THR A 225 23.07 -14.77 -10.52
C THR A 225 22.34 -16.00 -9.98
N HIS A 226 22.03 -16.97 -10.84
CA HIS A 226 21.33 -18.19 -10.44
C HIS A 226 22.21 -19.12 -9.61
N ASP A 227 23.53 -19.11 -9.82
CA ASP A 227 24.47 -19.90 -9.03
C ASP A 227 24.63 -19.37 -7.60
N ILE A 228 24.30 -18.08 -7.37
CA ILE A 228 24.37 -17.44 -6.04
C ILE A 228 23.07 -17.66 -5.24
N LEU A 229 21.93 -17.81 -5.91
CA LEU A 229 20.60 -17.95 -5.30
C LEU A 229 20.28 -19.40 -4.96
#